data_bef30f18a0aa62e79868321ff5b2df15
#
_entry.id   bef30f18a0aa62e79868321ff5b2df15
#
_cell.length_a   1.000
_cell.length_b   1.000
_cell.length_c   1.000
_cell.angle_alpha   90.00
_cell.angle_beta   90.00
_cell.angle_gamma   90.00
#
_symmetry.space_group_name_H-M   'P 1'
#
loop_
_entity.id
_entity.type
_entity.pdbx_description
1 polymer ?
#
loop_
_entity_poly.entity_id
_entity_poly.type
_entity_poly.pdbx_seq_one_letter_code
_entity_poly.pdbx_strand_id
1 'polypeptide(L)'
;MGYGFMDIATTPSVRAAQAEMGADGMWSDFRGHREFDRFTDNEQAFIGERDSFYIASVSETGWPYVQHRGGARGFLKVIDDQTLAFADYRGNRQYISRGNFAANDRACLFLMDYPRRARLKIYAHVEKLALDDEPSLTEMVKDGAYRAKLERIFRLKLEAFDWNCPQHITPRFTEDEIAAAVSPLRERLAQLEAENAELRARPC
;
A
#
# COMPACT_ATOMS: atom_id res chain seq x y z
N MET A 1 15.84 12.84 -16.04
CA MET A 1 14.88 13.79 -15.48
C MET A 1 13.77 12.95 -14.86
N GLY A 2 13.60 12.99 -13.55
CA GLY A 2 12.48 12.31 -12.89
C GLY A 2 11.19 13.04 -13.26
N TYR A 3 10.22 12.31 -13.78
CA TYR A 3 8.87 12.82 -13.98
C TYR A 3 8.15 12.70 -12.65
N GLY A 4 7.62 13.80 -12.12
CA GLY A 4 6.73 13.74 -10.97
C GLY A 4 5.42 13.01 -11.33
N PHE A 5 4.73 12.48 -10.32
CA PHE A 5 3.48 11.75 -10.52
C PHE A 5 2.47 12.54 -11.39
N MET A 6 2.34 13.85 -11.15
CA MET A 6 1.44 14.72 -11.91
C MET A 6 1.88 14.90 -13.35
N ASP A 7 3.18 14.87 -13.67
CA ASP A 7 3.66 14.97 -15.05
C ASP A 7 3.22 13.74 -15.88
N ILE A 8 3.17 12.57 -15.26
CA ILE A 8 2.68 11.34 -15.88
C ILE A 8 1.14 11.31 -15.94
N ALA A 9 0.47 11.69 -14.85
CA ALA A 9 -0.98 11.59 -14.73
C ALA A 9 -1.73 12.66 -15.53
N THR A 10 -1.11 13.84 -15.79
CA THR A 10 -1.77 14.98 -16.43
C THR A 10 -1.66 14.87 -17.96
N THR A 11 -2.47 14.03 -18.54
CA THR A 11 -2.62 13.86 -20.00
C THR A 11 -3.36 15.04 -20.64
N PRO A 12 -3.38 15.18 -21.99
CA PRO A 12 -4.17 16.20 -22.67
C PRO A 12 -5.67 16.19 -22.30
N SER A 13 -6.27 15.00 -22.13
CA SER A 13 -7.67 14.87 -21.71
C SER A 13 -7.87 15.32 -20.26
N VAL A 14 -6.90 15.06 -19.37
CA VAL A 14 -6.95 15.55 -17.98
C VAL A 14 -6.85 17.08 -17.96
N ARG A 15 -5.98 17.69 -18.75
CA ARG A 15 -5.88 19.14 -18.88
C ARG A 15 -7.17 19.78 -19.41
N ALA A 16 -7.81 19.16 -20.41
CA ALA A 16 -9.09 19.62 -20.91
C ALA A 16 -10.18 19.60 -19.83
N ALA A 17 -10.25 18.52 -19.03
CA ALA A 17 -11.18 18.41 -17.92
C ALA A 17 -10.89 19.45 -16.82
N GLN A 18 -9.62 19.71 -16.49
CA GLN A 18 -9.24 20.75 -15.55
C GLN A 18 -9.69 22.14 -16.01
N ALA A 19 -9.50 22.46 -17.31
CA ALA A 19 -9.94 23.73 -17.89
C ALA A 19 -11.47 23.86 -17.87
N GLU A 20 -12.21 22.81 -18.22
CA GLU A 20 -13.67 22.78 -18.16
C GLU A 20 -14.19 23.09 -16.73
N MET A 21 -13.50 22.59 -15.70
CA MET A 21 -13.86 22.81 -14.30
C MET A 21 -13.22 24.07 -13.69
N GLY A 22 -12.52 24.89 -14.46
CA GLY A 22 -11.85 26.11 -13.99
C GLY A 22 -10.68 25.83 -13.02
N ALA A 23 -10.07 24.66 -13.12
CA ALA A 23 -8.98 24.20 -12.25
C ALA A 23 -7.60 24.21 -12.94
N ASP A 24 -7.51 24.65 -14.18
CA ASP A 24 -6.28 24.69 -14.98
C ASP A 24 -5.20 25.56 -14.34
N GLY A 25 -5.56 26.73 -13.77
CA GLY A 25 -4.66 27.61 -13.04
C GLY A 25 -4.11 27.02 -11.72
N MET A 26 -4.80 26.05 -11.12
CA MET A 26 -4.37 25.46 -9.85
C MET A 26 -3.17 24.52 -10.02
N TRP A 27 -3.02 23.91 -11.20
CA TRP A 27 -2.03 22.85 -11.47
C TRP A 27 -1.01 23.24 -12.54
N SER A 28 -1.21 24.31 -13.30
CA SER A 28 -0.31 24.77 -14.36
C SER A 28 1.07 25.18 -13.85
N ASP A 29 1.13 25.74 -12.66
CA ASP A 29 2.34 26.21 -11.97
C ASP A 29 2.68 25.39 -10.72
N PHE A 30 2.15 24.16 -10.59
CA PHE A 30 2.49 23.31 -9.47
C PHE A 30 3.99 23.00 -9.48
N ARG A 31 4.72 23.86 -8.81
CA ARG A 31 6.16 23.74 -8.55
C ARG A 31 6.44 22.99 -7.23
N GLY A 32 5.43 22.31 -6.70
CA GLY A 32 5.59 21.39 -5.57
C GLY A 32 6.63 20.32 -5.88
N HIS A 33 7.07 19.61 -4.87
CA HIS A 33 8.08 18.57 -4.98
C HIS A 33 7.82 17.65 -6.18
N ARG A 34 8.56 17.89 -7.27
CA ARG A 34 8.53 17.06 -8.47
C ARG A 34 9.44 15.83 -8.36
N GLU A 35 10.14 15.72 -7.23
CA GLU A 35 11.15 14.70 -6.98
C GLU A 35 10.57 13.52 -6.17
N PHE A 36 9.33 13.12 -6.46
CA PHE A 36 8.74 11.90 -5.90
C PHE A 36 9.17 10.66 -6.72
N ASP A 37 10.46 10.58 -7.01
CA ASP A 37 11.12 9.47 -7.70
C ASP A 37 11.95 8.58 -6.74
N ARG A 38 11.94 8.88 -5.42
CA ARG A 38 12.64 8.14 -4.37
C ARG A 38 11.81 8.09 -3.10
N PHE A 39 11.74 6.93 -2.48
CA PHE A 39 11.11 6.75 -1.18
C PHE A 39 12.00 7.33 -0.09
N THR A 40 11.49 8.31 0.64
CA THR A 40 12.11 8.77 1.88
C THR A 40 11.77 7.81 3.03
N ASP A 41 12.34 8.06 4.22
CA ASP A 41 12.03 7.29 5.43
C ASP A 41 10.53 7.25 5.73
N ASN A 42 9.79 8.31 5.37
CA ASN A 42 8.34 8.39 5.56
C ASN A 42 7.57 7.39 4.68
N GLU A 43 7.88 7.33 3.38
CA GLU A 43 7.27 6.36 2.47
C GLU A 43 7.68 4.93 2.83
N GLN A 44 8.95 4.72 3.18
CA GLN A 44 9.45 3.40 3.57
C GLN A 44 8.74 2.89 4.84
N ALA A 45 8.60 3.73 5.87
CA ALA A 45 7.87 3.40 7.08
C ALA A 45 6.38 3.11 6.78
N PHE A 46 5.74 3.98 5.98
CA PHE A 46 4.35 3.76 5.59
C PHE A 46 4.15 2.44 4.85
N ILE A 47 4.99 2.13 3.87
CA ILE A 47 4.93 0.87 3.09
C ILE A 47 5.16 -0.34 4.02
N GLY A 48 6.15 -0.26 4.91
CA GLY A 48 6.50 -1.33 5.84
C GLY A 48 5.41 -1.64 6.87
N GLU A 49 4.49 -0.72 7.12
CA GLU A 49 3.33 -0.94 8.01
C GLU A 49 2.13 -1.58 7.33
N ARG A 50 2.12 -1.74 6.00
CA ARG A 50 0.95 -2.28 5.28
C ARG A 50 0.95 -3.81 5.29
N ASP A 51 -0.24 -4.36 5.43
CA ASP A 51 -0.57 -5.78 5.31
C ASP A 51 -1.28 -6.10 3.99
N SER A 52 -1.61 -5.06 3.24
CA SER A 52 -2.32 -5.17 1.98
C SER A 52 -2.14 -3.95 1.09
N PHE A 53 -2.29 -4.15 -0.21
CA PHE A 53 -2.39 -3.08 -1.21
C PHE A 53 -3.20 -3.56 -2.42
N TYR A 54 -3.64 -2.61 -3.24
CA TYR A 54 -4.20 -2.91 -4.55
C TYR A 54 -3.16 -2.62 -5.62
N ILE A 55 -3.12 -3.48 -6.65
CA ILE A 55 -2.26 -3.30 -7.81
C ILE A 55 -3.09 -3.33 -9.08
N ALA A 56 -2.97 -2.27 -9.86
CA ALA A 56 -3.61 -2.16 -11.16
C ALA A 56 -2.62 -2.51 -12.27
N SER A 57 -3.13 -3.15 -13.31
CA SER A 57 -2.45 -3.45 -14.56
C SER A 57 -3.40 -3.24 -15.74
N VAL A 58 -2.89 -3.21 -16.96
CA VAL A 58 -3.70 -3.05 -18.17
C VAL A 58 -3.49 -4.26 -19.06
N SER A 59 -4.58 -4.85 -19.55
CA SER A 59 -4.53 -5.97 -20.49
C SER A 59 -4.10 -5.52 -21.89
N GLU A 60 -3.69 -6.45 -22.75
CA GLU A 60 -3.37 -6.19 -24.16
C GLU A 60 -4.54 -5.59 -24.94
N THR A 61 -5.78 -5.81 -24.48
CA THR A 61 -6.99 -5.22 -25.07
C THR A 61 -7.37 -3.86 -24.46
N GLY A 62 -6.53 -3.30 -23.58
CA GLY A 62 -6.71 -1.99 -22.96
C GLY A 62 -7.60 -1.95 -21.73
N TRP A 63 -8.17 -3.08 -21.29
CA TRP A 63 -8.97 -3.12 -20.08
C TRP A 63 -8.10 -3.00 -18.81
N PRO A 64 -8.45 -2.07 -17.89
CA PRO A 64 -7.80 -2.01 -16.60
C PRO A 64 -8.23 -3.21 -15.73
N TYR A 65 -7.28 -3.72 -14.97
CA TYR A 65 -7.50 -4.80 -14.00
C TYR A 65 -6.89 -4.41 -12.65
N VAL A 66 -7.63 -4.62 -11.58
CA VAL A 66 -7.18 -4.34 -10.22
C VAL A 66 -7.24 -5.62 -9.41
N GLN A 67 -6.17 -5.90 -8.67
CA GLN A 67 -6.09 -7.04 -7.77
C GLN A 67 -5.66 -6.60 -6.37
N HIS A 68 -6.33 -7.15 -5.36
CA HIS A 68 -5.88 -7.06 -3.97
C HIS A 68 -4.69 -7.99 -3.75
N ARG A 69 -3.67 -7.50 -3.05
CA ARG A 69 -2.52 -8.25 -2.54
C ARG A 69 -2.47 -8.07 -1.04
N GLY A 70 -2.28 -9.15 -0.31
CA GLY A 70 -2.20 -9.14 1.14
C GLY A 70 -1.19 -10.15 1.66
N GLY A 71 -0.72 -9.92 2.87
CA GLY A 71 0.25 -10.75 3.58
C GLY A 71 0.44 -10.28 5.02
N ALA A 72 1.47 -10.76 5.68
CA ALA A 72 1.88 -10.20 6.96
C ALA A 72 2.26 -8.73 6.81
N ARG A 73 2.13 -7.95 7.90
CA ARG A 73 2.59 -6.55 7.90
C ARG A 73 4.02 -6.45 7.38
N GLY A 74 4.25 -5.57 6.42
CA GLY A 74 5.54 -5.39 5.76
C GLY A 74 5.90 -6.48 4.75
N PHE A 75 4.92 -7.23 4.22
CA PHE A 75 5.17 -8.21 3.15
C PHE A 75 5.62 -7.57 1.82
N LEU A 76 5.22 -6.33 1.57
CA LEU A 76 5.78 -5.50 0.51
C LEU A 76 7.09 -4.91 1.02
N LYS A 77 8.21 -5.42 0.51
CA LYS A 77 9.55 -5.02 0.97
C LYS A 77 10.04 -3.80 0.22
N VAL A 78 10.61 -2.85 0.96
CA VAL A 78 11.43 -1.78 0.40
C VAL A 78 12.85 -2.32 0.31
N ILE A 79 13.37 -2.45 -0.91
CA ILE A 79 14.71 -2.97 -1.18
C ILE A 79 15.73 -1.85 -1.14
N ASP A 80 15.38 -0.74 -1.76
CA ASP A 80 16.12 0.51 -1.75
C ASP A 80 15.15 1.69 -1.95
N ASP A 81 15.67 2.89 -2.14
CA ASP A 81 14.87 4.11 -2.29
C ASP A 81 14.05 4.19 -3.59
N GLN A 82 14.19 3.23 -4.50
CA GLN A 82 13.47 3.16 -5.77
C GLN A 82 12.89 1.79 -6.09
N THR A 83 13.10 0.80 -5.22
CA THR A 83 12.75 -0.59 -5.53
C THR A 83 11.94 -1.22 -4.42
N LEU A 84 10.79 -1.78 -4.82
CA LEU A 84 9.98 -2.62 -3.95
C LEU A 84 10.00 -4.07 -4.45
N ALA A 85 9.72 -5.02 -3.59
CA ALA A 85 9.51 -6.41 -3.99
C ALA A 85 8.49 -7.10 -3.09
N PHE A 86 7.77 -8.08 -3.66
CA PHE A 86 6.90 -8.97 -2.90
C PHE A 86 6.83 -10.36 -3.48
N ALA A 87 6.55 -11.32 -2.62
CA ALA A 87 6.34 -12.71 -2.97
C ALA A 87 4.98 -12.92 -3.66
N ASP A 88 4.95 -13.55 -4.83
CA ASP A 88 3.73 -13.95 -5.50
C ASP A 88 3.43 -15.41 -5.21
N TYR A 89 2.54 -15.63 -4.26
CA TYR A 89 2.10 -16.94 -3.84
C TYR A 89 1.00 -17.49 -4.74
N ARG A 90 0.92 -18.81 -4.86
CA ARG A 90 -0.11 -19.50 -5.60
C ARG A 90 -1.50 -19.20 -5.03
N GLY A 91 -2.34 -18.55 -5.82
CA GLY A 91 -3.75 -18.29 -5.53
C GLY A 91 -4.68 -19.12 -6.42
N ASN A 92 -5.71 -18.48 -6.97
CA ASN A 92 -6.73 -19.11 -7.84
C ASN A 92 -6.23 -19.53 -9.23
N ARG A 93 -5.00 -19.22 -9.57
CA ARG A 93 -4.30 -19.59 -10.81
C ARG A 93 -4.85 -18.96 -12.09
N GLN A 94 -5.61 -17.87 -11.99
CA GLN A 94 -6.04 -17.10 -13.17
C GLN A 94 -4.87 -16.35 -13.83
N TYR A 95 -3.84 -15.98 -13.08
CA TYR A 95 -2.61 -15.34 -13.55
C TYR A 95 -2.82 -14.05 -14.37
N ILE A 96 -3.95 -13.36 -14.18
CA ILE A 96 -4.29 -12.17 -14.99
C ILE A 96 -3.21 -11.09 -14.85
N SER A 97 -2.84 -10.69 -13.63
CA SER A 97 -1.78 -9.68 -13.43
C SER A 97 -0.46 -10.14 -14.06
N ARG A 98 -0.12 -11.43 -13.95
CA ARG A 98 1.10 -11.98 -14.52
C ARG A 98 1.11 -11.86 -16.05
N GLY A 99 -0.02 -12.16 -16.69
CA GLY A 99 -0.19 -12.02 -18.13
C GLY A 99 -0.10 -10.57 -18.59
N ASN A 100 -0.82 -9.68 -17.90
CA ASN A 100 -0.81 -8.24 -18.19
C ASN A 100 0.62 -7.68 -18.08
N PHE A 101 1.35 -7.99 -17.01
CA PHE A 101 2.74 -7.51 -16.84
C PHE A 101 3.74 -8.10 -17.82
N ALA A 102 3.42 -9.19 -18.49
CA ALA A 102 4.27 -9.71 -19.57
C ALA A 102 4.15 -8.87 -20.85
N ALA A 103 2.97 -8.26 -21.08
CA ALA A 103 2.71 -7.42 -22.24
C ALA A 103 2.97 -5.92 -21.96
N ASN A 104 2.70 -5.47 -20.73
CA ASN A 104 2.87 -4.09 -20.31
C ASN A 104 3.28 -4.08 -18.82
N ASP A 105 4.51 -3.73 -18.56
CA ASP A 105 5.13 -3.76 -17.24
C ASP A 105 4.66 -2.66 -16.28
N ARG A 106 3.85 -1.71 -16.76
CA ARG A 106 3.36 -0.58 -15.96
C ARG A 106 2.31 -1.02 -14.96
N ALA A 107 2.49 -0.59 -13.71
CA ALA A 107 1.57 -0.82 -12.62
C ALA A 107 1.23 0.48 -11.89
N CYS A 108 0.05 0.50 -11.29
CA CYS A 108 -0.29 1.47 -10.26
C CYS A 108 -0.63 0.72 -8.97
N LEU A 109 0.13 1.00 -7.90
CA LEU A 109 -0.16 0.49 -6.57
C LEU A 109 -0.96 1.53 -5.79
N PHE A 110 -1.86 1.05 -4.95
CA PHE A 110 -2.69 1.86 -4.08
C PHE A 110 -2.66 1.28 -2.67
N LEU A 111 -1.94 1.96 -1.79
CA LEU A 111 -1.75 1.55 -0.40
C LEU A 111 -2.63 2.43 0.51
N MET A 112 -3.31 1.81 1.47
CA MET A 112 -4.24 2.49 2.36
C MET A 112 -3.84 2.36 3.82
N ASP A 113 -3.95 3.46 4.53
CA ASP A 113 -4.01 3.51 5.99
C ASP A 113 -5.37 4.13 6.38
N TYR A 114 -6.33 3.28 6.66
CA TYR A 114 -7.69 3.72 6.99
C TYR A 114 -7.77 4.46 8.32
N PRO A 115 -7.10 4.01 9.40
CA PRO A 115 -7.07 4.72 10.68
C PRO A 115 -6.56 6.16 10.56
N ARG A 116 -5.46 6.34 9.84
CA ARG A 116 -4.83 7.66 9.64
C ARG A 116 -5.41 8.44 8.46
N ARG A 117 -6.33 7.85 7.70
CA ARG A 117 -6.92 8.42 6.48
C ARG A 117 -5.86 8.83 5.46
N ALA A 118 -4.80 8.03 5.36
CA ALA A 118 -3.70 8.26 4.45
C ALA A 118 -3.70 7.22 3.32
N ARG A 119 -3.27 7.63 2.15
CA ARG A 119 -3.07 6.72 1.01
C ARG A 119 -1.87 7.16 0.18
N LEU A 120 -1.12 6.17 -0.27
CA LEU A 120 0.00 6.34 -1.17
C LEU A 120 -0.32 5.66 -2.49
N LYS A 121 -0.18 6.39 -3.59
CA LYS A 121 -0.23 5.86 -4.96
C LYS A 121 1.18 5.76 -5.49
N ILE A 122 1.53 4.67 -6.16
CA ILE A 122 2.85 4.43 -6.72
C ILE A 122 2.69 3.97 -8.15
N TYR A 123 3.30 4.68 -9.10
CA TYR A 123 3.54 4.17 -10.45
C TYR A 123 4.86 3.43 -10.47
N ALA A 124 4.86 2.24 -11.03
CA ALA A 124 6.05 1.39 -11.07
C ALA A 124 6.09 0.56 -12.34
N HIS A 125 7.31 0.14 -12.69
CA HIS A 125 7.57 -0.90 -13.68
C HIS A 125 7.75 -2.24 -12.98
N VAL A 126 7.05 -3.27 -13.44
CA VAL A 126 7.03 -4.60 -12.83
C VAL A 126 7.96 -5.55 -13.56
N GLU A 127 8.90 -6.12 -12.83
CA GLU A 127 9.74 -7.21 -13.30
C GLU A 127 9.36 -8.50 -12.59
N LYS A 128 9.24 -9.58 -13.35
CA LYS A 128 8.98 -10.91 -12.83
C LYS A 128 10.31 -11.67 -12.72
N LEU A 129 10.63 -12.14 -11.53
CA LEU A 129 11.82 -12.94 -11.25
C LEU A 129 11.44 -14.39 -10.91
N ALA A 130 12.21 -15.34 -11.39
CA ALA A 130 12.18 -16.70 -10.87
C ALA A 130 12.85 -16.77 -9.50
N LEU A 131 12.53 -17.80 -8.73
CA LEU A 131 13.03 -17.91 -7.35
C LEU A 131 14.57 -18.09 -7.29
N ASP A 132 15.14 -18.65 -8.35
CA ASP A 132 16.57 -18.91 -8.44
C ASP A 132 17.36 -17.76 -9.08
N ASP A 133 16.67 -16.74 -9.62
CA ASP A 133 17.34 -15.58 -10.25
C ASP A 133 18.10 -14.76 -9.21
N GLU A 134 17.50 -14.52 -8.04
CA GLU A 134 18.08 -13.77 -6.92
C GLU A 134 17.75 -14.45 -5.58
N PRO A 135 18.53 -15.42 -5.12
CA PRO A 135 18.23 -16.18 -3.90
C PRO A 135 18.13 -15.32 -2.63
N SER A 136 18.94 -14.28 -2.51
CA SER A 136 18.89 -13.35 -1.36
C SER A 136 17.58 -12.57 -1.31
N LEU A 137 17.09 -12.12 -2.46
CA LEU A 137 15.81 -11.44 -2.57
C LEU A 137 14.65 -12.42 -2.27
N THR A 138 14.76 -13.65 -2.75
CA THR A 138 13.78 -14.71 -2.49
C THR A 138 13.62 -14.95 -0.98
N GLU A 139 14.71 -15.09 -0.24
CA GLU A 139 14.66 -15.27 1.21
C GLU A 139 14.14 -14.02 1.94
N MET A 140 14.43 -12.81 1.44
CA MET A 140 13.95 -11.56 2.02
C MET A 140 12.41 -11.40 1.92
N VAL A 141 11.83 -11.78 0.79
CA VAL A 141 10.37 -11.62 0.55
C VAL A 141 9.55 -12.80 1.01
N LYS A 142 10.18 -13.95 1.25
CA LYS A 142 9.52 -15.16 1.67
C LYS A 142 9.01 -15.05 3.11
N ASP A 143 7.75 -15.37 3.32
CA ASP A 143 7.19 -15.55 4.64
C ASP A 143 7.15 -17.05 4.98
N GLY A 144 8.01 -17.45 5.93
CA GLY A 144 8.10 -18.85 6.37
C GLY A 144 6.85 -19.36 7.09
N ALA A 145 6.01 -18.48 7.62
CA ALA A 145 4.74 -18.81 8.25
C ALA A 145 3.59 -18.96 7.24
N TYR A 146 3.74 -18.44 6.03
CA TYR A 146 2.69 -18.49 5.02
C TYR A 146 2.70 -19.83 4.27
N ARG A 147 1.59 -20.57 4.36
CA ARG A 147 1.52 -21.96 3.85
C ARG A 147 1.40 -22.08 2.34
N ALA A 148 1.06 -20.99 1.61
CA ALA A 148 0.91 -21.07 0.17
C ALA A 148 2.28 -21.24 -0.53
N LYS A 149 2.27 -21.93 -1.68
CA LYS A 149 3.49 -22.13 -2.48
C LYS A 149 3.91 -20.81 -3.09
N LEU A 150 5.13 -20.37 -2.79
CA LEU A 150 5.79 -19.28 -3.49
C LEU A 150 6.09 -19.71 -4.94
N GLU A 151 5.66 -18.92 -5.93
CA GLU A 151 5.83 -19.23 -7.35
C GLU A 151 6.85 -18.34 -8.03
N ARG A 152 6.94 -17.07 -7.60
CA ARG A 152 7.84 -16.05 -8.18
C ARG A 152 7.94 -14.84 -7.29
N ILE A 153 8.75 -13.89 -7.70
CA ILE A 153 8.85 -12.58 -7.10
C ILE A 153 8.41 -11.53 -8.12
N PHE A 154 7.69 -10.53 -7.67
CA PHE A 154 7.53 -9.29 -8.41
C PHE A 154 8.44 -8.22 -7.79
N ARG A 155 9.38 -7.71 -8.60
CA ARG A 155 10.17 -6.53 -8.32
C ARG A 155 9.51 -5.35 -9.00
N LEU A 156 9.42 -4.24 -8.30
CA LEU A 156 8.72 -3.04 -8.73
C LEU A 156 9.71 -1.89 -8.71
N LYS A 157 10.06 -1.36 -9.87
CA LYS A 157 10.89 -0.18 -9.96
C LYS A 157 10.01 1.05 -9.95
N LEU A 158 10.26 1.96 -9.01
CA LEU A 158 9.52 3.20 -8.85
C LEU A 158 9.67 4.09 -10.10
N GLU A 159 8.57 4.59 -10.59
CA GLU A 159 8.54 5.68 -11.58
C GLU A 159 8.19 7.00 -10.90
N ALA A 160 7.11 7.02 -10.11
CA ALA A 160 6.71 8.18 -9.33
C ALA A 160 5.70 7.77 -8.26
N PHE A 161 5.56 8.57 -7.20
CA PHE A 161 4.49 8.39 -6.22
C PHE A 161 3.78 9.70 -5.88
N ASP A 162 2.62 9.57 -5.23
CA ASP A 162 1.81 10.71 -4.80
C ASP A 162 1.06 10.38 -3.52
N TRP A 163 1.15 11.31 -2.56
CA TRP A 163 0.33 11.30 -1.35
C TRP A 163 -1.00 12.00 -1.60
N ASN A 164 -2.04 11.48 -1.02
CA ASN A 164 -3.38 11.94 -1.27
C ASN A 164 -3.94 12.79 -0.14
N CYS A 165 -4.84 13.72 -0.50
CA CYS A 165 -5.69 14.39 0.46
C CYS A 165 -6.54 13.39 1.28
N PRO A 166 -6.65 13.54 2.61
CA PRO A 166 -7.40 12.62 3.48
C PRO A 166 -8.93 12.72 3.35
N GLN A 167 -9.44 13.62 2.50
CA GLN A 167 -10.88 13.80 2.29
C GLN A 167 -11.54 12.52 1.81
N HIS A 168 -12.76 12.29 2.31
CA HIS A 168 -13.62 11.16 1.92
C HIS A 168 -13.07 9.75 2.26
N ILE A 169 -12.03 9.64 3.08
CA ILE A 169 -11.57 8.35 3.60
C ILE A 169 -12.27 8.10 4.94
N THR A 170 -13.18 7.13 4.97
CA THR A 170 -13.82 6.68 6.21
C THR A 170 -12.82 5.87 7.04
N PRO A 171 -12.55 6.25 8.30
CA PRO A 171 -11.68 5.47 9.18
C PRO A 171 -12.21 4.04 9.36
N ARG A 172 -11.30 3.08 9.36
CA ARG A 172 -11.59 1.68 9.67
C ARG A 172 -10.45 1.17 10.54
N PHE A 173 -10.77 0.28 11.46
CA PHE A 173 -9.80 -0.26 12.42
C PHE A 173 -9.84 -1.78 12.36
N THR A 174 -8.70 -2.40 12.54
CA THR A 174 -8.58 -3.85 12.74
C THR A 174 -9.03 -4.24 14.15
N GLU A 175 -9.32 -5.52 14.36
CA GLU A 175 -9.66 -6.04 15.69
C GLU A 175 -8.53 -5.78 16.70
N ASP A 176 -7.27 -5.93 16.30
CA ASP A 176 -6.10 -5.70 17.16
C ASP A 176 -5.97 -4.21 17.54
N GLU A 177 -6.21 -3.28 16.61
CA GLU A 177 -6.21 -1.85 16.90
C GLU A 177 -7.30 -1.46 17.87
N ILE A 178 -8.50 -2.05 17.72
CA ILE A 178 -9.61 -1.84 18.66
C ILE A 178 -9.26 -2.46 20.03
N ALA A 179 -8.74 -3.68 20.04
CA ALA A 179 -8.35 -4.35 21.29
C ALA A 179 -7.30 -3.55 22.06
N ALA A 180 -6.27 -3.05 21.37
CA ALA A 180 -5.25 -2.21 21.96
C ALA A 180 -5.82 -0.89 22.52
N ALA A 181 -6.72 -0.23 21.78
CA ALA A 181 -7.34 1.02 22.22
C ALA A 181 -8.27 0.84 23.44
N VAL A 182 -8.91 -0.32 23.57
CA VAL A 182 -9.88 -0.60 24.64
C VAL A 182 -9.21 -1.22 25.88
N SER A 183 -7.99 -1.78 25.75
CA SER A 183 -7.28 -2.45 26.86
C SER A 183 -7.22 -1.59 28.15
N PRO A 184 -6.81 -0.31 28.10
CA PRO A 184 -6.74 0.53 29.31
C PRO A 184 -8.10 0.72 29.99
N LEU A 185 -9.18 0.77 29.21
CA LEU A 185 -10.53 0.89 29.75
C LEU A 185 -11.00 -0.40 30.42
N ARG A 186 -10.66 -1.57 29.85
CA ARG A 186 -10.95 -2.87 30.46
C ARG A 186 -10.19 -3.08 31.75
N GLU A 187 -8.91 -2.69 31.80
CA GLU A 187 -8.09 -2.75 33.00
C GLU A 187 -8.66 -1.84 34.09
N ARG A 188 -9.08 -0.61 33.75
CA ARG A 188 -9.68 0.30 34.72
C ARG A 188 -11.03 -0.21 35.23
N LEU A 189 -11.84 -0.77 34.34
CA LEU A 189 -13.11 -1.40 34.72
C LEU A 189 -12.88 -2.54 35.75
N ALA A 190 -11.96 -3.43 35.45
CA ALA A 190 -11.62 -4.56 36.37
C ALA A 190 -11.14 -4.07 37.76
N GLN A 191 -10.31 -2.99 37.78
CA GLN A 191 -9.89 -2.37 39.03
C GLN A 191 -11.08 -1.82 39.83
N LEU A 192 -11.97 -1.06 39.16
CA LEU A 192 -13.14 -0.49 39.83
C LEU A 192 -14.13 -1.56 40.34
N GLU A 193 -14.27 -2.64 39.60
CA GLU A 193 -15.09 -3.78 40.00
C GLU A 193 -14.50 -4.45 41.26
N ALA A 194 -13.19 -4.65 41.34
CA ALA A 194 -12.49 -5.17 42.47
C ALA A 194 -12.61 -4.23 43.69
N GLU A 195 -12.35 -2.93 43.53
CA GLU A 195 -12.54 -1.93 44.57
C GLU A 195 -13.97 -1.90 45.11
N ASN A 196 -14.96 -2.02 44.22
CA ASN A 196 -16.38 -2.04 44.60
C ASN A 196 -16.73 -3.29 45.37
N ALA A 197 -16.21 -4.44 44.98
CA ALA A 197 -16.41 -5.70 45.70
C ALA A 197 -15.81 -5.64 47.13
N GLU A 198 -14.59 -5.07 47.26
CA GLU A 198 -13.97 -4.86 48.58
C GLU A 198 -14.77 -3.92 49.49
N LEU A 199 -15.25 -2.80 48.92
CA LEU A 199 -16.05 -1.82 49.65
C LEU A 199 -17.36 -2.43 50.15
N ARG A 200 -18.03 -3.25 49.30
CA ARG A 200 -19.27 -3.95 49.69
C ARG A 200 -19.06 -5.07 50.71
N ALA A 201 -17.87 -5.64 50.78
CA ALA A 201 -17.54 -6.70 51.74
C ALA A 201 -17.14 -6.14 53.11
N ARG A 202 -16.93 -4.81 53.27
CA ARG A 202 -16.61 -4.20 54.58
C ARG A 202 -17.84 -4.23 55.48
N PRO A 203 -17.77 -4.84 56.68
CA PRO A 203 -18.88 -4.79 57.63
C PRO A 203 -19.08 -3.37 58.15
N CYS A 204 -20.34 -2.98 58.37
CA CYS A 204 -20.70 -1.71 59.01
C CYS A 204 -20.24 -1.69 60.46
#